data_81d0fafcfbe1c7c030e0a26ad896aa37
#
_entry.id   81d0fafcfbe1c7c030e0a26ad896aa37
#
_cell.length_a   1.000
_cell.length_b   1.000
_cell.length_c   1.000
_cell.angle_alpha   90.00
_cell.angle_beta   90.00
_cell.angle_gamma   90.00
#
_symmetry.space_group_name_H-M   'P 1'
#
loop_
_entity.id
_entity.type
_entity.pdbx_description
1 polymer ?
#
loop_
_entity_poly.entity_id
_entity_poly.type
_entity_poly.pdbx_seq_one_letter_code
_entity_poly.pdbx_strand_id
1 'polypeptide(L)'
;MNNSKILFAWGIFSEQIDFFFPILILFVAGCGYSIMGGNPPLPMEANSIGIQPVENHTFVAGLDTKTNAAIKNLLETNASVEIVPAAKADLQLSISLNEIRSKTSGLDSLQSAGGVVFYLSGSVELKQRVDGEMIWREKNLSVEIAEGNSNGLAANSLQLSQEHLEELSQLFAEKIYHRLFLEF
;
A
#
# COMPACT_ATOMS: atom_id res chain seq x y z
N MET A 1 14.28 -72.58 7.50
CA MET A 1 12.85 -72.26 7.26
C MET A 1 12.71 -70.75 7.14
N ASN A 2 12.40 -70.31 5.93
CA ASN A 2 11.78 -69.08 5.51
C ASN A 2 12.46 -67.68 5.73
N ASN A 3 13.53 -67.44 4.97
CA ASN A 3 14.02 -66.07 4.71
C ASN A 3 13.60 -65.51 3.33
N SER A 4 12.81 -66.25 2.53
CA SER A 4 12.47 -65.88 1.16
C SER A 4 11.20 -65.01 1.02
N LYS A 5 10.43 -64.84 2.10
CA LYS A 5 9.19 -64.03 2.04
C LYS A 5 9.37 -62.56 2.42
N ILE A 6 10.49 -62.18 3.01
CA ILE A 6 10.75 -60.78 3.41
C ILE A 6 11.35 -59.96 2.26
N LEU A 7 12.07 -60.60 1.34
CA LEU A 7 12.68 -59.92 0.19
C LEU A 7 11.66 -59.55 -0.91
N PHE A 8 10.54 -60.30 -0.96
CA PHE A 8 9.49 -60.03 -1.97
C PHE A 8 8.58 -58.85 -1.62
N ALA A 9 8.48 -58.50 -0.34
CA ALA A 9 7.69 -57.37 0.12
C ALA A 9 8.41 -56.02 -0.03
N TRP A 10 9.73 -56.00 -0.09
CA TRP A 10 10.52 -54.77 -0.28
C TRP A 10 10.62 -54.32 -1.72
N GLY A 11 10.52 -55.24 -2.69
CA GLY A 11 10.59 -54.95 -4.12
C GLY A 11 9.34 -54.24 -4.66
N ILE A 12 8.17 -54.51 -4.07
CA ILE A 12 6.90 -53.91 -4.53
C ILE A 12 6.70 -52.49 -3.97
N PHE A 13 7.36 -52.17 -2.83
CA PHE A 13 7.23 -50.88 -2.19
C PHE A 13 8.14 -49.82 -2.81
N SER A 14 9.24 -50.21 -3.47
CA SER A 14 10.18 -49.28 -4.10
C SER A 14 9.68 -48.72 -5.45
N GLU A 15 8.96 -49.53 -6.25
CA GLU A 15 8.48 -49.10 -7.56
C GLU A 15 7.30 -48.11 -7.47
N GLN A 16 6.51 -48.12 -6.39
CA GLN A 16 5.40 -47.18 -6.21
C GLN A 16 5.88 -45.79 -5.76
N ILE A 17 7.01 -45.67 -5.09
CA ILE A 17 7.57 -44.39 -4.62
C ILE A 17 8.17 -43.61 -5.77
N ASP A 18 8.80 -44.31 -6.74
CA ASP A 18 9.41 -43.63 -7.91
C ASP A 18 8.40 -42.99 -8.84
N PHE A 19 7.15 -43.43 -8.85
CA PHE A 19 6.07 -42.82 -9.67
C PHE A 19 5.38 -41.64 -8.95
N PHE A 20 5.28 -41.65 -7.62
CA PHE A 20 4.66 -40.59 -6.85
C PHE A 20 5.58 -39.39 -6.61
N PHE A 21 6.89 -39.61 -6.58
CA PHE A 21 7.88 -38.58 -6.30
C PHE A 21 7.91 -37.47 -7.40
N PRO A 22 7.92 -37.81 -8.73
CA PRO A 22 7.88 -36.76 -9.77
C PRO A 22 6.51 -36.03 -9.82
N ILE A 23 5.41 -36.69 -9.44
CA ILE A 23 4.09 -36.04 -9.39
C ILE A 23 4.03 -35.04 -8.23
N LEU A 24 4.62 -35.35 -7.08
CA LEU A 24 4.68 -34.45 -5.93
C LEU A 24 5.54 -33.21 -6.23
N ILE A 25 6.62 -33.35 -6.99
CA ILE A 25 7.48 -32.24 -7.41
C ILE A 25 6.74 -31.30 -8.36
N LEU A 26 5.85 -31.83 -9.22
CA LEU A 26 5.05 -31.03 -10.15
C LEU A 26 4.05 -30.11 -9.42
N PHE A 27 3.54 -30.52 -8.26
CA PHE A 27 2.63 -29.72 -7.45
C PHE A 27 3.32 -28.58 -6.69
N VAL A 28 4.61 -28.72 -6.38
CA VAL A 28 5.38 -27.67 -5.69
C VAL A 28 5.84 -26.56 -6.65
N ALA A 29 6.02 -26.88 -7.93
CA ALA A 29 6.40 -25.92 -8.97
C ALA A 29 5.24 -24.98 -9.39
N GLY A 30 4.00 -25.26 -8.97
CA GLY A 30 2.80 -24.48 -9.32
C GLY A 30 2.50 -23.31 -8.39
N CYS A 31 3.23 -23.11 -7.27
CA CYS A 31 3.16 -21.88 -6.51
C CYS A 31 3.92 -20.79 -7.27
N GLY A 32 3.25 -20.13 -8.19
CA GLY A 32 3.73 -18.93 -8.86
C GLY A 32 3.91 -17.78 -7.88
N TYR A 33 4.92 -17.87 -7.00
CA TYR A 33 5.45 -16.71 -6.30
C TYR A 33 6.19 -15.88 -7.34
N SER A 34 5.49 -14.92 -7.91
CA SER A 34 6.14 -13.79 -8.57
C SER A 34 6.87 -13.02 -7.47
N ILE A 35 8.18 -13.21 -7.39
CA ILE A 35 9.03 -12.29 -6.64
C ILE A 35 8.95 -10.98 -7.42
N MET A 36 8.09 -10.08 -6.99
CA MET A 36 8.09 -8.68 -7.43
C MET A 36 9.36 -8.00 -6.90
N GLY A 37 10.50 -8.44 -7.39
CA GLY A 37 11.83 -7.91 -7.06
C GLY A 37 12.36 -6.95 -8.13
N GLY A 38 11.48 -6.30 -8.86
CA GLY A 38 11.83 -5.20 -9.76
C GLY A 38 11.04 -3.97 -9.36
N ASN A 39 11.70 -2.82 -9.30
CA ASN A 39 11.00 -1.55 -9.15
C ASN A 39 10.05 -1.41 -10.35
N PRO A 40 8.73 -1.33 -10.13
CA PRO A 40 7.78 -1.25 -11.23
C PRO A 40 8.05 0.03 -12.06
N PRO A 41 7.95 -0.04 -13.39
CA PRO A 41 8.11 1.12 -14.25
C PRO A 41 6.94 2.10 -14.04
N LEU A 42 7.19 3.37 -14.30
CA LEU A 42 6.11 4.36 -14.39
C LEU A 42 5.18 4.06 -15.57
N PRO A 43 3.92 4.52 -15.52
CA PRO A 43 3.03 4.51 -16.66
C PRO A 43 3.69 5.16 -17.89
N MET A 44 3.36 4.67 -19.10
CA MET A 44 3.87 5.17 -20.39
C MET A 44 5.41 5.10 -20.55
N GLU A 45 6.07 4.19 -19.82
CA GLU A 45 7.55 4.04 -19.85
C GLU A 45 8.29 5.36 -19.51
N ALA A 46 7.65 6.25 -18.75
CA ALA A 46 8.25 7.49 -18.31
C ALA A 46 9.44 7.23 -17.38
N ASN A 47 10.47 8.05 -17.48
CA ASN A 47 11.68 7.91 -16.67
C ASN A 47 11.71 8.84 -15.46
N SER A 48 10.91 9.89 -15.49
CA SER A 48 10.92 10.92 -14.44
C SER A 48 9.52 11.33 -14.01
N ILE A 49 9.39 11.63 -12.72
CA ILE A 49 8.17 12.16 -12.10
C ILE A 49 8.48 13.44 -11.33
N GLY A 50 7.61 14.42 -11.45
CA GLY A 50 7.67 15.64 -10.67
C GLY A 50 6.43 15.79 -9.80
N ILE A 51 6.64 15.99 -8.51
CA ILE A 51 5.56 16.24 -7.57
C ILE A 51 5.31 17.75 -7.54
N GLN A 52 4.09 18.17 -7.82
CA GLN A 52 3.67 19.55 -7.62
C GLN A 52 3.48 19.83 -6.13
N PRO A 53 3.59 21.08 -5.68
CA PRO A 53 3.26 21.44 -4.30
C PRO A 53 1.89 20.87 -3.92
N VAL A 54 1.83 20.15 -2.79
CA VAL A 54 0.57 19.57 -2.30
C VAL A 54 -0.36 20.72 -1.85
N GLU A 55 -1.56 20.74 -2.38
CA GLU A 55 -2.59 21.71 -1.97
C GLU A 55 -3.29 21.19 -0.72
N ASN A 56 -3.38 22.02 0.30
CA ASN A 56 -4.05 21.68 1.56
C ASN A 56 -5.30 22.55 1.76
N HIS A 57 -6.46 21.96 1.55
CA HIS A 57 -7.77 22.59 1.79
C HIS A 57 -8.36 22.19 3.16
N THR A 58 -7.61 21.41 3.95
CA THR A 58 -8.03 21.05 5.30
C THR A 58 -7.70 22.20 6.29
N PHE A 59 -8.29 22.13 7.48
CA PHE A 59 -7.97 23.07 8.56
C PHE A 59 -6.69 22.74 9.33
N VAL A 60 -5.97 21.66 8.94
CA VAL A 60 -4.80 21.17 9.65
C VAL A 60 -3.53 21.69 8.97
N ALA A 61 -2.81 22.55 9.65
CA ALA A 61 -1.57 23.11 9.13
C ALA A 61 -0.44 22.06 9.07
N GLY A 62 0.38 22.11 8.00
CA GLY A 62 1.54 21.24 7.83
C GLY A 62 1.25 19.85 7.28
N LEU A 63 -0.01 19.50 7.03
CA LEU A 63 -0.40 18.21 6.45
C LEU A 63 0.13 18.06 5.01
N ASP A 64 0.12 19.15 4.24
CA ASP A 64 0.73 19.25 2.92
C ASP A 64 2.23 18.89 2.93
N THR A 65 2.96 19.46 3.87
CA THR A 65 4.40 19.19 4.02
C THR A 65 4.68 17.74 4.40
N LYS A 66 3.90 17.17 5.33
CA LYS A 66 4.02 15.76 5.74
C LYS A 66 3.70 14.83 4.57
N THR A 67 2.60 15.06 3.86
CA THR A 67 2.19 14.25 2.70
C THR A 67 3.22 14.33 1.57
N ASN A 68 3.73 15.54 1.28
CA ASN A 68 4.77 15.71 0.26
C ASN A 68 6.06 14.96 0.63
N ALA A 69 6.46 15.01 1.89
CA ALA A 69 7.64 14.28 2.37
C ALA A 69 7.43 12.75 2.31
N ALA A 70 6.25 12.26 2.69
CA ALA A 70 5.93 10.84 2.67
C ALA A 70 5.95 10.26 1.25
N ILE A 71 5.28 10.92 0.28
CA ILE A 71 5.27 10.43 -1.10
C ILE A 71 6.65 10.50 -1.74
N LYS A 72 7.41 11.56 -1.49
CA LYS A 72 8.77 11.69 -1.99
C LYS A 72 9.68 10.57 -1.46
N ASN A 73 9.63 10.30 -0.17
CA ASN A 73 10.40 9.22 0.45
C ASN A 73 10.05 7.84 -0.11
N LEU A 74 8.76 7.55 -0.33
CA LEU A 74 8.32 6.30 -0.93
C LEU A 74 8.84 6.14 -2.36
N LEU A 75 8.77 7.18 -3.17
CA LEU A 75 9.27 7.16 -4.54
C LEU A 75 10.79 6.99 -4.58
N GLU A 76 11.54 7.71 -3.74
CA GLU A 76 13.01 7.62 -3.65
C GLU A 76 13.49 6.23 -3.19
N THR A 77 12.72 5.58 -2.29
CA THR A 77 13.14 4.31 -1.69
C THR A 77 12.73 3.10 -2.52
N ASN A 78 11.54 3.14 -3.12
CA ASN A 78 10.89 1.95 -3.68
C ASN A 78 10.70 1.99 -5.21
N ALA A 79 11.01 3.09 -5.88
CA ALA A 79 10.85 3.20 -7.31
C ALA A 79 12.17 3.45 -8.03
N SER A 80 12.36 2.86 -9.23
CA SER A 80 13.47 3.20 -10.14
C SER A 80 13.11 4.40 -11.00
N VAL A 81 12.73 5.50 -10.34
CA VAL A 81 12.20 6.69 -11.00
C VAL A 81 13.01 7.89 -10.58
N GLU A 82 13.39 8.73 -11.54
CA GLU A 82 14.05 9.98 -11.25
C GLU A 82 13.02 11.03 -10.79
N ILE A 83 13.19 11.55 -9.56
CA ILE A 83 12.38 12.65 -9.05
C ILE A 83 13.04 13.97 -9.44
N VAL A 84 12.36 14.72 -10.28
CA VAL A 84 12.85 16.01 -10.79
C VAL A 84 11.81 17.11 -10.53
N PRO A 85 12.19 18.39 -10.64
CA PRO A 85 11.20 19.48 -10.56
C PRO A 85 10.08 19.27 -11.58
N ALA A 86 8.82 19.50 -11.19
CA ALA A 86 7.63 19.23 -12.00
C ALA A 86 7.69 19.86 -13.42
N ALA A 87 8.36 20.99 -13.56
CA ALA A 87 8.56 21.65 -14.86
C ALA A 87 9.48 20.90 -15.82
N LYS A 88 10.25 19.91 -15.35
CA LYS A 88 11.22 19.13 -16.15
C LYS A 88 10.86 17.65 -16.24
N ALA A 89 9.93 17.18 -15.43
CA ALA A 89 9.51 15.79 -15.36
C ALA A 89 8.76 15.34 -16.63
N ASP A 90 8.76 14.06 -16.91
CA ASP A 90 7.88 13.48 -17.94
C ASP A 90 6.46 13.43 -17.47
N LEU A 91 6.27 13.03 -16.20
CA LEU A 91 4.99 12.98 -15.52
C LEU A 91 4.91 13.99 -14.39
N GLN A 92 3.73 14.59 -14.22
CA GLN A 92 3.43 15.52 -13.14
C GLN A 92 2.36 14.94 -12.23
N LEU A 93 2.69 14.79 -10.95
CA LEU A 93 1.78 14.36 -9.90
C LEU A 93 1.28 15.57 -9.13
N SER A 94 -0.04 15.77 -9.15
CA SER A 94 -0.74 16.82 -8.38
C SER A 94 -1.57 16.18 -7.30
N ILE A 95 -1.46 16.67 -6.07
CA ILE A 95 -2.15 16.15 -4.89
C ILE A 95 -2.89 17.30 -4.23
N SER A 96 -4.16 17.09 -3.89
CA SER A 96 -4.99 18.04 -3.16
C SER A 96 -5.66 17.35 -1.98
N LEU A 97 -5.37 17.79 -0.76
CA LEU A 97 -5.96 17.29 0.47
C LEU A 97 -7.24 18.06 0.76
N ASN A 98 -8.39 17.40 0.67
CA ASN A 98 -9.68 18.06 0.68
C ASN A 98 -10.29 18.16 2.08
N GLU A 99 -10.23 17.06 2.85
CA GLU A 99 -10.95 16.99 4.12
C GLU A 99 -10.24 16.03 5.10
N ILE A 100 -10.27 16.41 6.38
CA ILE A 100 -9.95 15.53 7.50
C ILE A 100 -11.14 15.50 8.44
N ARG A 101 -11.59 14.30 8.80
CA ARG A 101 -12.75 14.06 9.66
C ARG A 101 -12.41 13.05 10.75
N SER A 102 -13.13 13.16 11.88
CA SER A 102 -13.16 12.09 12.89
C SER A 102 -14.58 11.55 13.05
N LYS A 103 -14.67 10.25 13.31
CA LYS A 103 -15.94 9.59 13.62
C LYS A 103 -15.73 8.69 14.83
N THR A 104 -16.59 8.85 15.83
CA THR A 104 -16.61 7.93 16.97
C THR A 104 -17.28 6.63 16.52
N SER A 105 -16.59 5.50 16.63
CA SER A 105 -17.18 4.18 16.44
C SER A 105 -18.01 3.86 17.67
N GLY A 106 -19.26 3.50 17.49
CA GLY A 106 -20.38 3.38 18.41
C GLY A 106 -20.09 3.07 19.87
N LEU A 107 -21.08 3.37 20.70
CA LEU A 107 -21.12 2.92 22.09
C LEU A 107 -21.29 1.40 22.10
N ASP A 108 -20.37 0.69 22.72
CA ASP A 108 -20.58 -0.71 23.04
C ASP A 108 -21.69 -0.82 24.11
N SER A 109 -22.40 -1.94 24.14
CA SER A 109 -23.54 -2.20 25.06
C SER A 109 -23.22 -2.03 26.56
N LEU A 110 -21.94 -1.82 26.89
CA LEU A 110 -21.42 -1.57 28.24
C LEU A 110 -21.10 -0.09 28.53
N GLN A 111 -21.57 0.87 27.69
CA GLN A 111 -21.28 2.31 27.85
C GLN A 111 -19.81 2.69 27.80
N SER A 112 -18.94 1.84 27.29
CA SER A 112 -17.56 2.20 26.97
C SER A 112 -17.56 2.94 25.66
N ALA A 113 -16.98 4.13 25.64
CA ALA A 113 -16.81 4.89 24.40
C ALA A 113 -16.02 4.04 23.40
N GLY A 114 -16.61 3.78 22.25
CA GLY A 114 -15.89 3.16 21.12
C GLY A 114 -14.72 4.04 20.69
N GLY A 115 -13.74 3.45 20.01
CA GLY A 115 -12.59 4.17 19.48
C GLY A 115 -12.98 5.31 18.53
N VAL A 116 -12.02 6.15 18.20
CA VAL A 116 -12.16 7.21 17.19
C VAL A 116 -11.50 6.77 15.90
N VAL A 117 -12.15 6.98 14.78
CA VAL A 117 -11.58 6.78 13.45
C VAL A 117 -11.36 8.13 12.80
N PHE A 118 -10.13 8.40 12.39
CA PHE A 118 -9.78 9.59 11.63
C PHE A 118 -9.69 9.25 10.15
N TYR A 119 -10.25 10.10 9.31
CA TYR A 119 -10.27 9.97 7.86
C TYR A 119 -9.55 11.13 7.24
N LEU A 120 -8.67 10.88 6.27
CA LEU A 120 -8.11 11.87 5.38
C LEU A 120 -8.59 11.56 3.96
N SER A 121 -9.14 12.55 3.28
CA SER A 121 -9.55 12.44 1.88
C SER A 121 -8.94 13.52 1.03
N GLY A 122 -8.68 13.18 -0.23
CA GLY A 122 -8.09 14.09 -1.20
C GLY A 122 -8.33 13.64 -2.62
N SER A 123 -7.76 14.38 -3.55
CA SER A 123 -7.73 14.06 -4.96
C SER A 123 -6.30 14.03 -5.47
N VAL A 124 -6.06 13.16 -6.45
CA VAL A 124 -4.76 12.96 -7.06
C VAL A 124 -4.92 12.94 -8.57
N GLU A 125 -4.01 13.59 -9.26
CA GLU A 125 -3.96 13.62 -10.72
C GLU A 125 -2.55 13.34 -11.20
N LEU A 126 -2.42 12.47 -12.19
CA LEU A 126 -1.19 12.21 -12.92
C LEU A 126 -1.37 12.65 -14.37
N LYS A 127 -0.52 13.54 -14.81
CA LYS A 127 -0.54 14.09 -16.18
C LYS A 127 0.80 13.93 -16.86
N GLN A 128 0.78 13.72 -18.15
CA GLN A 128 1.95 13.91 -18.98
C GLN A 128 2.25 15.40 -19.11
N ARG A 129 3.52 15.81 -18.96
CA ARG A 129 3.87 17.23 -18.98
C ARG A 129 3.78 17.85 -20.38
N VAL A 130 4.14 17.10 -21.42
CA VAL A 130 4.33 17.68 -22.77
C VAL A 130 3.03 18.15 -23.39
N ASP A 131 2.00 17.34 -23.34
CA ASP A 131 0.69 17.60 -23.95
C ASP A 131 -0.42 17.84 -22.92
N GLY A 132 -0.12 17.65 -21.65
CA GLY A 132 -1.09 17.78 -20.56
C GLY A 132 -2.11 16.64 -20.50
N GLU A 133 -1.85 15.53 -21.22
CA GLU A 133 -2.73 14.38 -21.21
C GLU A 133 -2.92 13.84 -19.78
N MET A 134 -4.17 13.61 -19.41
CA MET A 134 -4.54 13.01 -18.14
C MET A 134 -4.36 11.51 -18.21
N ILE A 135 -3.33 10.99 -17.53
CA ILE A 135 -3.06 9.56 -17.47
C ILE A 135 -4.00 8.91 -16.44
N TRP A 136 -4.11 9.55 -15.28
CA TRP A 136 -4.91 9.02 -14.18
C TRP A 136 -5.43 10.14 -13.29
N ARG A 137 -6.63 9.93 -12.75
CA ARG A 137 -7.25 10.83 -11.77
C ARG A 137 -8.08 10.04 -10.78
N GLU A 138 -7.85 10.28 -9.50
CA GLU A 138 -8.70 9.83 -8.40
C GLU A 138 -9.24 11.05 -7.64
N LYS A 139 -10.56 11.20 -7.60
CA LYS A 139 -11.19 12.39 -6.98
C LYS A 139 -11.42 12.24 -5.49
N ASN A 140 -11.55 11.00 -5.00
CA ASN A 140 -11.93 10.67 -3.64
C ASN A 140 -11.01 9.60 -3.05
N LEU A 141 -9.70 9.80 -3.15
CA LEU A 141 -8.76 8.96 -2.45
C LEU A 141 -8.94 9.18 -0.95
N SER A 142 -9.19 8.12 -0.17
CA SER A 142 -9.42 8.23 1.27
C SER A 142 -8.65 7.15 2.01
N VAL A 143 -8.07 7.54 3.14
CA VAL A 143 -7.42 6.64 4.10
C VAL A 143 -8.00 6.87 5.48
N GLU A 144 -7.85 5.89 6.36
CA GLU A 144 -8.34 5.96 7.73
C GLU A 144 -7.35 5.32 8.70
N ILE A 145 -7.33 5.84 9.90
CA ILE A 145 -6.67 5.24 11.07
C ILE A 145 -7.68 5.11 12.20
N ALA A 146 -7.62 4.01 12.93
CA ALA A 146 -8.49 3.76 14.05
C ALA A 146 -7.69 3.82 15.36
N GLU A 147 -8.06 4.72 16.25
CA GLU A 147 -7.55 4.75 17.62
C GLU A 147 -8.48 3.95 18.53
N GLY A 148 -7.97 2.81 19.02
CA GLY A 148 -8.67 1.98 20.00
C GLY A 148 -8.66 2.62 21.39
N ASN A 149 -9.76 2.51 22.10
CA ASN A 149 -9.86 3.00 23.48
C ASN A 149 -9.00 2.13 24.43
N SER A 150 -7.74 2.47 24.60
CA SER A 150 -6.91 1.88 25.62
C SER A 150 -7.16 2.56 26.97
N ASN A 151 -8.00 1.91 27.81
CA ASN A 151 -8.14 2.20 29.24
C ASN A 151 -8.92 3.43 29.68
N GLY A 152 -10.17 3.63 29.24
CA GLY A 152 -11.13 4.44 30.00
C GLY A 152 -10.82 5.93 30.20
N LEU A 153 -9.75 6.45 29.64
CA LEU A 153 -9.30 7.86 29.77
C LEU A 153 -9.63 8.72 28.55
N ALA A 154 -10.47 8.22 27.66
CA ALA A 154 -10.60 8.68 26.28
C ALA A 154 -11.46 9.93 26.07
N ALA A 155 -11.89 10.62 27.07
CA ALA A 155 -12.64 11.88 26.86
C ALA A 155 -11.76 13.05 26.35
N ASN A 156 -10.43 12.95 26.47
CA ASN A 156 -9.50 14.00 26.05
C ASN A 156 -8.70 13.70 24.78
N SER A 157 -8.83 12.51 24.19
CA SER A 157 -8.04 12.09 23.03
C SER A 157 -8.75 12.23 21.69
N LEU A 158 -9.86 12.95 21.62
CA LEU A 158 -10.54 13.32 20.36
C LEU A 158 -9.71 14.33 19.53
N GLN A 159 -8.52 14.68 20.01
CA GLN A 159 -7.66 15.63 19.35
C GLN A 159 -6.69 14.91 18.44
N LEU A 160 -6.70 15.29 17.17
CA LEU A 160 -5.78 14.81 16.16
C LEU A 160 -4.33 15.11 16.58
N SER A 161 -3.56 14.07 16.90
CA SER A 161 -2.17 14.20 17.32
C SER A 161 -1.22 14.36 16.12
N GLN A 162 0.01 14.77 16.37
CA GLN A 162 1.04 14.82 15.32
C GLN A 162 1.37 13.43 14.76
N GLU A 163 1.26 12.39 15.59
CA GLU A 163 1.44 11.00 15.20
C GLU A 163 0.34 10.55 14.23
N HIS A 164 -0.93 10.86 14.52
CA HIS A 164 -2.05 10.59 13.62
C HIS A 164 -1.88 11.27 12.26
N LEU A 165 -1.38 12.51 12.24
CA LEU A 165 -1.13 13.25 11.01
C LEU A 165 -0.01 12.59 10.17
N GLU A 166 1.01 12.09 10.83
CA GLU A 166 2.11 11.39 10.18
C GLU A 166 1.64 10.07 9.59
N GLU A 167 0.91 9.26 10.36
CA GLU A 167 0.35 7.99 9.92
C GLU A 167 -0.65 8.18 8.76
N LEU A 168 -1.58 9.14 8.86
CA LEU A 168 -2.51 9.46 7.76
C LEU A 168 -1.77 9.91 6.49
N SER A 169 -0.74 10.73 6.63
CA SER A 169 0.08 11.19 5.50
C SER A 169 0.83 10.04 4.85
N GLN A 170 1.37 9.12 5.66
CA GLN A 170 2.06 7.92 5.21
C GLN A 170 1.12 6.99 4.45
N LEU A 171 -0.04 6.65 5.03
CA LEU A 171 -1.04 5.80 4.39
C LEU A 171 -1.58 6.41 3.09
N PHE A 172 -1.77 7.73 3.07
CA PHE A 172 -2.20 8.43 1.88
C PHE A 172 -1.15 8.36 0.76
N ALA A 173 0.11 8.54 1.10
CA ALA A 173 1.22 8.40 0.18
C ALA A 173 1.39 6.96 -0.32
N GLU A 174 1.26 5.95 0.55
CA GLU A 174 1.29 4.54 0.17
C GLU A 174 0.17 4.20 -0.82
N LYS A 175 -1.03 4.71 -0.58
CA LYS A 175 -2.16 4.48 -1.48
C LYS A 175 -1.93 5.11 -2.86
N ILE A 176 -1.33 6.30 -2.92
CA ILE A 176 -0.91 6.91 -4.19
C ILE A 176 0.14 6.04 -4.88
N TYR A 177 1.16 5.59 -4.14
CA TYR A 177 2.22 4.73 -4.66
C TYR A 177 1.63 3.44 -5.27
N HIS A 178 0.72 2.78 -4.56
CA HIS A 178 0.04 1.58 -5.05
C HIS A 178 -0.72 1.84 -6.36
N ARG A 179 -1.43 2.95 -6.46
CA ARG A 179 -2.13 3.34 -7.69
C ARG A 179 -1.18 3.60 -8.85
N LEU A 180 -0.05 4.24 -8.59
CA LEU A 180 0.93 4.57 -9.63
C LEU A 180 1.62 3.35 -10.23
N PHE A 181 1.87 2.31 -9.45
CA PHE A 181 2.76 1.21 -9.82
C PHE A 181 2.11 -0.17 -9.89
N LEU A 182 0.97 -0.38 -9.28
CA LEU A 182 0.36 -1.71 -9.16
C LEU A 182 -1.00 -1.86 -9.86
N GLU A 183 -1.60 -0.77 -10.30
CA GLU A 183 -2.92 -0.80 -10.96
C GLU A 183 -2.89 -0.39 -12.44
N PHE A 184 -1.70 -0.16 -13.00
CA PHE A 184 -1.51 0.08 -14.43
C PHE A 184 -0.93 -1.12 -15.14
#